data_93330220b15e97458cd530304e832f17
#
_entry.id   93330220b15e97458cd530304e832f17
#
_cell.length_a   1.000
_cell.length_b   1.000
_cell.length_c   1.000
_cell.angle_alpha   90.00
_cell.angle_beta   90.00
_cell.angle_gamma   90.00
#
_symmetry.space_group_name_H-M   'P 1'
#
loop_
_entity.id
_entity.type
_entity.pdbx_description
1 polymer ?
#
loop_
_entity_poly.entity_id
_entity_poly.type
_entity_poly.pdbx_seq_one_letter_code
_entity_poly.pdbx_strand_id
1 'polypeptide(L)' 'MFKNNSDLFYSALQSLPQFCEEMDADWCMVYDFMEAQCGKLTDAQWEEVEAVYNPYLNDSRY' A
#
# COMPACT_ATOMS: atom_id res chain seq x y z
N MET A 1 -7.33 16.49 -13.12
CA MET A 1 -6.95 16.49 -12.65
C MET A 1 -6.87 16.21 -11.54
N PHE A 2 -6.51 16.02 -10.68
CA PHE A 2 -6.47 15.66 -9.75
C PHE A 2 -5.93 15.88 -9.18
N LYS A 3 -5.86 16.02 -8.56
CA LYS A 3 -5.66 15.31 -7.90
C LYS A 3 -5.35 15.65 -6.58
N ASN A 4 -6.00 15.20 -5.57
CA ASN A 4 -5.68 15.39 -4.17
C ASN A 4 -5.07 14.10 -3.67
N ASN A 5 -4.67 14.10 -2.38
CA ASN A 5 -4.02 12.94 -1.82
C ASN A 5 -4.91 11.71 -1.83
N SER A 6 -6.20 11.92 -1.71
CA SER A 6 -7.12 10.77 -1.70
C SER A 6 -7.08 10.01 -3.00
N ASP A 7 -7.07 10.74 -4.12
CA ASP A 7 -7.03 10.09 -5.42
C ASP A 7 -5.73 9.33 -5.60
N LEU A 8 -4.63 9.95 -5.21
CA LEU A 8 -3.33 9.30 -5.32
C LEU A 8 -3.27 8.07 -4.42
N PHE A 9 -3.83 8.19 -3.23
CA PHE A 9 -3.84 7.09 -2.29
C PHE A 9 -4.61 5.89 -2.83
N TYR A 10 -5.80 6.12 -3.36
CA TYR A 10 -6.60 5.01 -3.87
C TYR A 10 -5.96 4.38 -5.10
N SER A 11 -5.36 5.20 -5.94
CA SER A 11 -4.66 4.68 -7.10
C SER A 11 -3.49 3.77 -6.67
N ALA A 12 -2.72 4.23 -5.71
CA ALA A 12 -1.61 3.45 -5.20
C ALA A 12 -2.10 2.17 -4.52
N LEU A 13 -3.19 2.30 -3.76
CA LEU A 13 -3.73 1.16 -3.05
C LEU A 13 -4.20 0.07 -4.01
N GLN A 14 -4.77 0.46 -5.14
CA GLN A 14 -5.18 -0.51 -6.14
C GLN A 14 -4.01 -1.22 -6.79
N SER A 15 -2.87 -0.55 -6.88
CA SER A 15 -1.67 -1.15 -7.45
C SER A 15 -0.91 -1.99 -6.45
N LEU A 16 -1.19 -1.81 -5.17
CA LEU A 16 -0.41 -2.44 -4.13
C LEU A 16 -0.43 -3.97 -4.18
N PRO A 17 -1.58 -4.62 -4.41
CA PRO A 17 -1.56 -6.09 -4.47
C PRO A 17 -0.63 -6.63 -5.53
N GLN A 18 -0.63 -6.02 -6.71
CA GLN A 18 0.26 -6.47 -7.77
C GLN A 18 1.71 -6.20 -7.39
N PHE A 19 1.98 -5.06 -6.78
CA PHE A 19 3.32 -4.76 -6.33
C PHE A 19 3.82 -5.80 -5.35
N CYS A 20 2.98 -6.17 -4.40
CA CYS A 20 3.36 -7.16 -3.40
C CYS A 20 3.66 -8.51 -4.04
N GLU A 21 2.85 -8.89 -5.03
CA GLU A 21 3.05 -10.18 -5.69
C GLU A 21 4.33 -10.19 -6.52
N GLU A 22 4.56 -9.12 -7.25
CA GLU A 22 5.70 -9.08 -8.16
C GLU A 22 7.01 -8.95 -7.44
N MET A 23 7.01 -8.16 -6.37
CA MET A 23 8.25 -7.85 -5.66
C MET A 23 8.43 -8.70 -4.41
N ASP A 24 7.44 -9.51 -4.07
CA ASP A 24 7.47 -10.24 -2.80
C ASP A 24 7.77 -9.27 -1.66
N ALA A 25 7.02 -8.19 -1.63
CA ALA A 25 7.34 -7.05 -0.79
C ALA A 25 7.03 -7.32 0.68
N ASP A 26 7.93 -6.86 1.54
CA ASP A 26 7.66 -6.86 2.97
C ASP A 26 7.09 -5.50 3.37
N TRP A 27 6.82 -5.33 4.66
CA TRP A 27 6.19 -4.11 5.14
C TRP A 27 7.03 -2.87 4.85
N CYS A 28 8.35 -2.99 4.96
CA CYS A 28 9.20 -1.84 4.69
C CYS A 28 9.07 -1.38 3.24
N MET A 29 9.00 -2.33 2.34
CA MET A 29 8.84 -1.99 0.93
C MET A 29 7.47 -1.39 0.66
N VAL A 30 6.45 -1.93 1.30
CA VAL A 30 5.10 -1.38 1.16
C VAL A 30 5.06 0.06 1.68
N TYR A 31 5.67 0.30 2.81
CA TYR A 31 5.73 1.63 3.39
C TYR A 31 6.38 2.61 2.42
N ASP A 32 7.53 2.23 1.89
CA ASP A 32 8.25 3.10 0.94
C ASP A 32 7.42 3.33 -0.32
N PHE A 33 6.79 2.27 -0.82
CA PHE A 33 5.99 2.39 -2.03
C PHE A 33 4.86 3.38 -1.83
N MET A 34 4.13 3.24 -0.73
CA MET A 34 2.99 4.12 -0.50
C MET A 34 3.43 5.56 -0.28
N GLU A 35 4.53 5.77 0.44
CA GLU A 35 5.02 7.12 0.64
C GLU A 35 5.49 7.75 -0.67
N ALA A 36 6.12 6.95 -1.52
CA ALA A 36 6.58 7.45 -2.80
C ALA A 36 5.42 7.86 -3.69
N GLN A 37 4.29 7.16 -3.56
CA GLN A 37 3.13 7.46 -4.40
C GLN A 37 2.32 8.63 -3.88
N CYS A 38 2.15 8.73 -2.59
CA CYS A 38 1.19 9.66 -1.99
C CYS A 38 1.80 10.66 -1.03
N GLY A 39 3.05 10.46 -0.62
CA GLY A 39 3.62 11.25 0.45
C GLY A 39 3.16 10.73 1.79
N LYS A 40 3.00 11.64 2.73
CA LYS A 40 2.61 11.24 4.08
C LYS A 40 1.17 10.74 4.13
N LEU A 41 0.97 9.65 4.82
CA LEU A 41 -0.35 9.08 5.02
C LEU A 41 -0.81 9.29 6.44
N THR A 42 -2.14 9.40 6.60
CA THR A 42 -2.73 9.48 7.94
C THR A 42 -2.81 8.08 8.54
N ASP A 43 -3.08 8.03 9.84
CA ASP A 43 -3.23 6.74 10.51
C ASP A 43 -4.35 5.92 9.88
N ALA A 44 -5.47 6.58 9.54
CA ALA A 44 -6.57 5.87 8.90
C ALA A 44 -6.16 5.29 7.56
N GLN A 45 -5.36 6.03 6.81
CA GLN A 45 -4.89 5.53 5.52
C GLN A 45 -3.94 4.34 5.71
N TRP A 46 -3.09 4.40 6.72
CA TRP A 46 -2.20 3.27 6.99
C TRP A 46 -2.99 2.03 7.39
N GLU A 47 -4.10 2.20 8.10
CA GLU A 47 -4.94 1.07 8.43
C GLU A 47 -5.49 0.40 7.17
N GLU A 48 -5.86 1.20 6.18
CA GLU A 48 -6.33 0.63 4.92
C GLU A 48 -5.23 -0.10 4.19
N VAL A 49 -4.02 0.44 4.23
CA VAL A 49 -2.87 -0.24 3.63
C VAL A 49 -2.63 -1.58 4.30
N GLU A 50 -2.70 -1.60 5.62
CA GLU A 50 -2.52 -2.85 6.35
C GLU A 50 -3.58 -3.87 6.00
N ALA A 51 -4.82 -3.42 5.81
CA ALA A 51 -5.89 -4.33 5.45
C ALA A 51 -5.65 -5.00 4.11
N VAL A 52 -5.02 -4.28 3.20
CA VAL A 52 -4.67 -4.86 1.90
C VAL A 52 -3.47 -5.79 2.03
N TYR A 53 -2.49 -5.39 2.82
CA TYR A 53 -1.24 -6.14 2.92
C TYR A 53 -1.36 -7.40 3.78
N ASN A 54 -2.19 -7.36 4.82
CA ASN A 54 -2.27 -8.47 5.76
C ASN A 54 -2.58 -9.83 5.12
N PRO A 55 -3.48 -9.91 4.16
CA PRO A 55 -3.72 -11.22 3.52
C PRO A 55 -2.46 -11.79 2.90
N TYR A 56 -1.63 -10.95 2.30
CA TYR A 56 -0.37 -11.43 1.71
C TYR A 56 0.59 -11.86 2.78
N LEU A 57 0.64 -11.12 3.87
CA LEU A 57 1.49 -11.46 4.99
C LEU A 57 1.09 -12.81 5.58
N ASN A 58 -0.20 -13.01 5.76
CA ASN A 58 -0.70 -14.27 6.32
C ASN A 58 -0.38 -15.43 5.40
N ASP A 59 -0.55 -15.26 4.12
CA ASP A 59 -0.22 -16.30 3.16
C ASP A 59 1.26 -16.65 3.24
N SER A 60 2.09 -15.65 3.41
CA SER A 60 3.53 -15.88 3.48
C SER A 60 3.92 -16.67 4.72
N ARG A 61 3.11 -16.58 5.78
CA ARG A 61 3.42 -17.27 7.00
C ARG A 61 3.20 -18.76 6.92
N TYR A 62 2.31 -19.16 6.07
CA TYR A 62 1.94 -20.56 5.95
C TYR A 62 2.42 -21.15 4.65
#